data_ae9449984add486ced56eabdace8273f
#
_entry.id   ae9449984add486ced56eabdace8273f
#
_cell.length_a   1.000
_cell.length_b   1.000
_cell.length_c   1.000
_cell.angle_alpha   90.00
_cell.angle_beta   90.00
_cell.angle_gamma   90.00
#
_symmetry.space_group_name_H-M   'P 1'
#
loop_
_entity.id
_entity.type
_entity.pdbx_description
1 polymer ?
#
loop_
_entity_poly.entity_id
_entity_poly.type
_entity_poly.pdbx_seq_one_letter_code
_entity_poly.pdbx_strand_id
1 'polypeptide(L)' 'IHRKISDKEIIEGRYTVTVPSLGKFLVTKEQYESIRVGDDMPTYLK' A
#
# COMPACT_ATOMS: atom_id res chain seq x y z
N ILE A 1 3.47 17.00 -3.20
CA ILE A 1 3.85 15.67 -3.67
C ILE A 1 2.72 14.70 -3.33
N HIS A 2 2.23 14.04 -4.33
CA HIS A 2 1.15 13.07 -4.14
C HIS A 2 1.72 11.67 -4.03
N ARG A 3 1.41 11.01 -2.93
CA ARG A 3 1.85 9.64 -2.69
C ARG A 3 0.63 8.75 -2.81
N LYS A 4 0.45 8.20 -3.98
CA LYS A 4 -0.70 7.33 -4.25
C LYS A 4 -0.27 5.89 -4.38
N ILE A 5 -1.15 5.01 -3.96
CA ILE A 5 -0.94 3.58 -4.09
C ILE A 5 -1.05 3.22 -5.57
N SER A 6 0.01 2.70 -6.15
CA SER A 6 0.00 2.31 -7.55
C SER A 6 -0.34 0.84 -7.74
N ASP A 7 -0.08 0.03 -6.73
CA ASP A 7 -0.32 -1.41 -6.85
C ASP A 7 -0.45 -2.03 -5.47
N LYS A 8 -1.10 -3.19 -5.44
CA LYS A 8 -1.22 -4.00 -4.24
C LYS A 8 -0.93 -5.45 -4.62
N GLU A 9 -0.20 -6.15 -3.76
CA GLU A 9 0.12 -7.55 -4.01
C GLU A 9 0.01 -8.37 -2.74
N ILE A 10 -0.29 -9.65 -2.93
CA ILE A 10 -0.24 -10.64 -1.84
C ILE A 10 0.87 -11.60 -2.22
N ILE A 11 1.92 -11.64 -1.39
CA ILE A 11 3.09 -12.47 -1.63
C ILE A 11 3.24 -13.42 -0.45
N GLU A 12 3.05 -14.70 -0.70
CA GLU A 12 3.21 -15.74 0.32
C GLU A 12 2.42 -15.42 1.60
N GLY A 13 1.18 -14.97 1.44
CA GLY A 13 0.33 -14.62 2.57
C GLY A 13 0.62 -13.26 3.19
N ARG A 14 1.52 -12.50 2.60
CA ARG A 14 1.87 -11.16 3.06
C ARG A 14 1.23 -10.12 2.17
N TYR A 15 0.64 -9.13 2.79
CA TYR A 15 -0.06 -8.08 2.07
C TYR A 15 0.85 -6.88 1.90
N THR A 16 1.03 -6.45 0.65
CA THR A 16 1.93 -5.33 0.34
C THR A 16 1.23 -4.32 -0.54
N VAL A 17 1.63 -3.06 -0.40
CA VAL A 17 1.18 -1.99 -1.27
C VAL A 17 2.41 -1.28 -1.83
N THR A 18 2.29 -0.79 -3.04
CA THR A 18 3.40 -0.11 -3.72
C THR A 18 3.07 1.36 -3.91
N VAL A 19 4.01 2.21 -3.49
CA VAL A 19 3.95 3.65 -3.73
C VAL A 19 5.16 3.99 -4.60
N PRO A 20 4.97 4.47 -5.83
CA PRO A 20 6.09 4.66 -6.76
C PRO A 20 7.22 5.52 -6.22
N SER A 21 6.90 6.52 -5.43
CA SER A 21 7.92 7.41 -4.89
C SER A 21 8.64 6.84 -3.67
N LEU A 22 8.09 5.83 -3.03
CA LEU A 22 8.63 5.30 -1.78
C LEU A 22 8.99 3.82 -1.83
N GLY A 23 8.33 3.05 -2.70
CA GLY A 23 8.58 1.62 -2.79
C GLY A 23 7.44 0.80 -2.21
N LYS A 24 7.76 -0.42 -1.80
CA LYS A 24 6.76 -1.34 -1.27
C LYS A 24 6.69 -1.26 0.25
N PHE A 25 5.46 -1.38 0.77
CA PHE A 25 5.22 -1.41 2.20
C PHE A 25 4.47 -2.67 2.57
N LEU A 26 4.88 -3.28 3.67
CA LEU A 26 4.16 -4.41 4.22
C LEU A 26 3.03 -3.89 5.09
N VAL A 27 1.81 -4.40 4.86
CA VAL A 27 0.63 -3.98 5.60
C VAL A 27 -0.10 -5.20 6.14
N THR A 28 -1.04 -4.96 7.05
CA THR A 28 -1.90 -6.03 7.54
C THR A 28 -3.04 -6.28 6.56
N LYS A 29 -3.75 -7.40 6.75
CA LYS A 29 -4.91 -7.71 5.93
C LYS A 29 -5.95 -6.60 6.00
N GLU A 30 -6.22 -6.09 7.21
CA GLU A 30 -7.20 -5.02 7.37
C GLU A 30 -6.77 -3.76 6.64
N GLN A 31 -5.50 -3.41 6.75
CA GLN A 31 -4.98 -2.25 6.05
C GLN A 31 -5.05 -2.46 4.54
N TYR A 32 -4.71 -3.66 4.08
CA TYR A 32 -4.76 -3.98 2.68
C TYR A 32 -6.18 -3.81 2.11
N GLU A 33 -7.17 -4.27 2.86
CA GLU A 33 -8.56 -4.18 2.40
C GLU A 33 -9.09 -2.75 2.43
N SER A 34 -8.59 -1.92 3.33
CA SER A 34 -9.03 -0.53 3.40
C SER A 34 -8.29 0.38 2.41
N ILE A 35 -7.17 -0.07 1.86
CA ILE A 35 -6.40 0.69 0.88
C ILE A 35 -6.82 0.25 -0.52
N ARG A 36 -7.00 1.20 -1.42
CA ARG A 36 -7.32 0.90 -2.82
C ARG A 36 -6.28 1.49 -3.73
N VAL A 37 -6.03 0.82 -4.84
CA VAL A 37 -5.14 1.34 -5.88
C VAL A 37 -5.70 2.68 -6.37
N GLY A 38 -4.82 3.69 -6.40
CA GLY A 38 -5.23 5.04 -6.76
C GLY A 38 -5.56 5.92 -5.57
N ASP A 39 -5.72 5.34 -4.38
CA ASP A 39 -5.95 6.12 -3.18
C ASP A 39 -4.66 6.78 -2.68
N ASP A 40 -4.81 7.85 -1.93
CA ASP A 40 -3.66 8.47 -1.30
C ASP A 40 -3.08 7.55 -0.26
N MET A 41 -1.76 7.64 -0.10
CA MET A 41 -1.06 6.85 0.91
C MET A 41 -1.55 7.22 2.31
N PRO A 42 -1.98 6.23 3.12
CA PRO A 42 -2.39 6.53 4.48
C PRO A 42 -1.24 7.07 5.32
N THR A 43 -1.57 7.91 6.30
CA THR A 43 -0.55 8.53 7.13
C THR A 43 0.17 7.54 8.04
N TYR A 44 -0.43 6.39 8.32
CA TYR A 44 0.23 5.38 9.14
C TYR A 44 1.32 4.60 8.38
N LEU A 45 1.37 4.74 7.06
CA LEU A 45 2.45 4.17 6.27
C LEU A 45 3.58 5.18 6.18
N LYS A 46 4.74 4.79 6.60
CA LYS A 46 5.90 5.69 6.57
C LYS A 46 7.08 5.05 5.90
#